data_69d392fc0416cd56a4944cb7289566f5
#
_entry.id   69d392fc0416cd56a4944cb7289566f5
#
_cell.length_a   1.000
_cell.length_b   1.000
_cell.length_c   1.000
_cell.angle_alpha   90.00
_cell.angle_beta   90.00
_cell.angle_gamma   90.00
#
_symmetry.space_group_name_H-M   'P 1'
#
loop_
_entity.id
_entity.type
_entity.pdbx_description
1 polymer ?
#
loop_
_entity_poly.entity_id
_entity_poly.type
_entity_poly.pdbx_seq_one_letter_code
_entity_poly.pdbx_strand_id
1 'polypeptide(L)'
;VSLAIFFSICTALLFKEFTVLCFDSSFGSSQGWPVLLLDTILMTLVAIVTVIALQTVGLVLAVALLIIPAASARFWTNSVKKMLITAALIGVLSGWLGAVVSAVIPRIPTGPIIVMICGFWFLLSLVFGTDTGMLKRQVQRLKLNRKIALQHLLRAMYELIEGSAQERVSFDAIVS
;
A
#
# COMPACT_ATOMS: atom_id res chain seq x y z
N VAL A 1 -17.08 18.47 14.68
CA VAL A 1 -15.72 18.39 15.24
C VAL A 1 -15.69 17.34 16.35
N SER A 2 -16.61 17.38 17.34
CA SER A 2 -16.67 16.43 18.45
C SER A 2 -16.78 14.96 18.02
N LEU A 3 -17.62 14.65 17.02
CA LEU A 3 -17.76 13.31 16.47
C LEU A 3 -16.45 12.83 15.80
N ALA A 4 -15.77 13.68 15.03
CA ALA A 4 -14.51 13.32 14.40
C ALA A 4 -13.42 12.99 15.42
N ILE A 5 -13.33 13.76 16.49
CA ILE A 5 -12.40 13.51 17.61
C ILE A 5 -12.75 12.20 18.31
N PHE A 6 -14.03 11.96 18.58
CA PHE A 6 -14.48 10.70 19.21
C PHE A 6 -14.12 9.47 18.36
N PHE A 7 -14.40 9.47 17.06
CA PHE A 7 -14.04 8.37 16.17
C PHE A 7 -12.53 8.19 16.03
N SER A 8 -11.75 9.30 15.99
CA SER A 8 -10.29 9.24 15.94
C SER A 8 -9.71 8.60 17.20
N ILE A 9 -10.20 8.97 18.38
CA ILE A 9 -9.77 8.40 19.66
C ILE A 9 -10.17 6.92 19.74
N CYS A 10 -11.40 6.56 19.36
CA CYS A 10 -11.88 5.19 19.36
C CYS A 10 -11.02 4.30 18.45
N THR A 11 -10.71 4.77 17.23
CA THR A 11 -9.83 4.05 16.29
C THR A 11 -8.41 3.94 16.83
N ALA A 12 -7.89 4.97 17.48
CA ALA A 12 -6.53 4.96 18.05
C ALA A 12 -6.41 3.99 19.23
N LEU A 13 -7.43 3.92 20.11
CA LEU A 13 -7.46 3.00 21.24
C LEU A 13 -7.57 1.53 20.80
N LEU A 14 -8.40 1.26 19.81
CA LEU A 14 -8.64 -0.09 19.28
C LEU A 14 -7.71 -0.46 18.11
N PHE A 15 -6.71 0.36 17.84
CA PHE A 15 -5.82 0.15 16.69
C PHE A 15 -5.10 -1.20 16.72
N LYS A 16 -4.66 -1.62 17.90
CA LYS A 16 -3.95 -2.89 18.08
C LYS A 16 -4.87 -4.08 17.78
N GLU A 17 -6.07 -4.04 18.30
CA GLU A 17 -7.10 -5.07 18.16
C GLU A 17 -7.57 -5.18 16.71
N PHE A 18 -7.84 -4.04 16.08
CA PHE A 18 -8.24 -3.99 14.67
C PHE A 18 -7.13 -4.45 13.72
N THR A 19 -5.86 -4.18 14.05
CA THR A 19 -4.74 -4.66 13.23
C THR A 19 -4.66 -6.18 13.26
N VAL A 20 -4.80 -6.81 14.44
CA VAL A 20 -4.80 -8.28 14.55
C VAL A 20 -5.99 -8.88 13.83
N LEU A 21 -7.18 -8.30 13.99
CA LEU A 21 -8.39 -8.75 13.32
C LEU A 21 -8.26 -8.76 11.78
N CYS A 22 -7.71 -7.69 11.21
CA CYS A 22 -7.58 -7.55 9.75
C CYS A 22 -6.51 -8.46 9.12
N PHE A 23 -5.49 -8.86 9.89
CA PHE A 23 -4.39 -9.67 9.36
C PHE A 23 -4.48 -11.15 9.72
N ASP A 24 -4.96 -11.46 10.92
CA ASP A 24 -5.06 -12.84 11.40
C ASP A 24 -6.18 -12.98 12.45
N SER A 25 -7.39 -13.19 11.95
CA SER A 25 -8.57 -13.42 12.79
C SER A 25 -8.50 -14.74 13.57
N SER A 26 -7.80 -15.75 13.03
CA SER A 26 -7.62 -17.05 13.68
C SER A 26 -6.68 -16.96 14.88
N PHE A 27 -5.63 -16.14 14.79
CA PHE A 27 -4.75 -15.84 15.90
C PHE A 27 -5.49 -15.07 17.03
N GLY A 28 -6.34 -14.08 16.65
CA GLY A 28 -7.17 -13.35 17.61
C GLY A 28 -8.11 -14.28 18.39
N SER A 29 -8.76 -15.23 17.72
CA SER A 29 -9.66 -16.20 18.36
C SER A 29 -8.91 -17.17 19.29
N SER A 30 -7.70 -17.59 18.94
CA SER A 30 -6.87 -18.48 19.77
C SER A 30 -6.40 -17.83 21.08
N GLN A 31 -6.32 -16.50 21.11
CA GLN A 31 -6.01 -15.71 22.32
C GLN A 31 -7.24 -15.42 23.20
N GLY A 32 -8.42 -15.95 22.83
CA GLY A 32 -9.66 -15.72 23.57
C GLY A 32 -10.31 -14.36 23.34
N TRP A 33 -9.90 -13.62 22.29
CA TRP A 33 -10.52 -12.34 21.96
C TRP A 33 -11.88 -12.56 21.29
N PRO A 34 -12.89 -11.75 21.61
CA PRO A 34 -14.20 -11.83 20.98
C PRO A 34 -14.15 -11.25 19.55
N VAL A 35 -13.55 -12.00 18.63
CA VAL A 35 -13.31 -11.58 17.23
C VAL A 35 -14.59 -11.10 16.56
N LEU A 36 -15.70 -11.82 16.76
CA LEU A 36 -17.00 -11.46 16.17
C LEU A 36 -17.52 -10.10 16.69
N LEU A 37 -17.32 -9.80 17.96
CA LEU A 37 -17.72 -8.53 18.54
C LEU A 37 -16.84 -7.39 18.02
N LEU A 38 -15.52 -7.59 17.93
CA LEU A 38 -14.59 -6.62 17.38
C LEU A 38 -14.86 -6.33 15.89
N ASP A 39 -15.17 -7.37 15.12
CA ASP A 39 -15.55 -7.22 13.71
C ASP A 39 -16.84 -6.42 13.54
N THR A 40 -17.85 -6.73 14.36
CA THR A 40 -19.11 -5.99 14.36
C THR A 40 -18.92 -4.52 14.74
N ILE A 41 -18.07 -4.22 15.72
CA ILE A 41 -17.74 -2.85 16.13
C ILE A 41 -17.06 -2.12 14.96
N LEU A 42 -16.07 -2.75 14.32
CA LEU A 42 -15.34 -2.15 13.21
C LEU A 42 -16.27 -1.85 12.02
N MET A 43 -17.12 -2.81 11.64
CA MET A 43 -18.07 -2.63 10.54
C MET A 43 -19.09 -1.54 10.87
N THR A 44 -19.60 -1.50 12.09
CA THR A 44 -20.54 -0.46 12.54
C THR A 44 -19.88 0.92 12.53
N LEU A 45 -18.65 1.04 13.00
CA LEU A 45 -17.88 2.29 13.01
C LEU A 45 -17.65 2.81 11.59
N VAL A 46 -17.22 1.95 10.67
CA VAL A 46 -17.04 2.30 9.25
C VAL A 46 -18.37 2.73 8.62
N ALA A 47 -19.46 2.01 8.87
CA ALA A 47 -20.77 2.34 8.35
C ALA A 47 -21.25 3.72 8.82
N ILE A 48 -21.15 4.01 10.11
CA ILE A 48 -21.55 5.31 10.68
C ILE A 48 -20.73 6.45 10.08
N VAL A 49 -19.40 6.30 10.04
CA VAL A 49 -18.51 7.32 9.46
C VAL A 49 -18.83 7.56 7.99
N THR A 50 -19.08 6.49 7.22
CA THR A 50 -19.42 6.60 5.81
C THR A 50 -20.76 7.32 5.60
N VAL A 51 -21.80 7.00 6.38
CA VAL A 51 -23.10 7.68 6.28
C VAL A 51 -22.98 9.16 6.61
N ILE A 52 -22.26 9.52 7.66
CA ILE A 52 -22.03 10.93 8.02
C ILE A 52 -21.24 11.64 6.92
N ALA A 53 -20.22 11.01 6.36
CA ALA A 53 -19.44 11.57 5.27
C ALA A 53 -20.32 11.81 4.01
N LEU A 54 -21.17 10.86 3.65
CA LEU A 54 -22.08 11.00 2.51
C LEU A 54 -23.04 12.18 2.67
N GLN A 55 -23.57 12.38 3.88
CA GLN A 55 -24.49 13.49 4.16
C GLN A 55 -23.82 14.86 4.17
N THR A 56 -22.54 14.92 4.61
CA THR A 56 -21.83 16.20 4.78
C THR A 56 -21.11 16.66 3.53
N VAL A 57 -20.49 15.74 2.80
CA VAL A 57 -19.53 16.06 1.72
C VAL A 57 -19.99 15.53 0.35
N GLY A 58 -20.98 14.66 0.34
CA GLY A 58 -21.49 14.01 -0.87
C GLY A 58 -20.71 12.75 -1.27
N LEU A 59 -21.32 11.96 -2.15
CA LEU A 59 -20.85 10.62 -2.53
C LEU A 59 -19.42 10.61 -3.09
N VAL A 60 -19.17 11.46 -4.10
CA VAL A 60 -17.92 11.44 -4.85
C VAL A 60 -16.72 11.78 -3.96
N LEU A 61 -16.84 12.83 -3.15
CA LEU A 61 -15.78 13.28 -2.27
C LEU A 61 -15.57 12.29 -1.10
N ALA A 62 -16.66 11.75 -0.54
CA ALA A 62 -16.56 10.76 0.56
C ALA A 62 -15.82 9.50 0.10
N VAL A 63 -16.16 8.93 -1.05
CA VAL A 63 -15.50 7.74 -1.60
C VAL A 63 -14.05 8.04 -1.98
N ALA A 64 -13.79 9.20 -2.60
CA ALA A 64 -12.44 9.61 -2.97
C ALA A 64 -11.52 9.74 -1.75
N LEU A 65 -11.96 10.42 -0.69
CA LEU A 65 -11.19 10.59 0.54
C LEU A 65 -11.00 9.29 1.34
N LEU A 66 -11.90 8.33 1.19
CA LEU A 66 -11.75 7.03 1.83
C LEU A 66 -10.69 6.16 1.13
N ILE A 67 -10.71 6.11 -0.20
CA ILE A 67 -9.90 5.18 -0.98
C ILE A 67 -8.53 5.75 -1.34
N ILE A 68 -8.48 6.99 -1.86
CA ILE A 68 -7.27 7.54 -2.48
C ILE A 68 -6.12 7.73 -1.48
N PRO A 69 -6.30 8.32 -0.28
CA PRO A 69 -5.22 8.46 0.68
C PRO A 69 -4.67 7.12 1.18
N ALA A 70 -5.56 6.15 1.41
CA ALA A 70 -5.17 4.81 1.84
C ALA A 70 -4.36 4.07 0.77
N ALA A 71 -4.80 4.14 -0.50
CA ALA A 71 -4.07 3.58 -1.64
C ALA A 71 -2.72 4.27 -1.84
N SER A 72 -2.66 5.61 -1.70
CA SER A 72 -1.42 6.38 -1.81
C SER A 72 -0.40 6.00 -0.74
N ALA A 73 -0.83 5.83 0.50
CA ALA A 73 0.02 5.48 1.62
C ALA A 73 0.68 4.10 1.46
N ARG A 74 0.00 3.16 0.79
CA ARG A 74 0.52 1.81 0.53
C ARG A 74 1.78 1.80 -0.33
N PHE A 75 2.01 2.82 -1.16
CA PHE A 75 3.22 2.92 -1.98
C PHE A 75 4.45 3.36 -1.16
N TRP A 76 4.24 3.96 0.02
CA TRP A 76 5.32 4.51 0.84
C TRP A 76 5.80 3.57 1.93
N THR A 77 4.97 2.61 2.37
CA THR A 77 5.34 1.77 3.50
C THR A 77 4.59 0.44 3.54
N ASN A 78 5.28 -0.59 4.06
CA ASN A 78 4.72 -1.92 4.34
C ASN A 78 4.27 -2.08 5.81
N SER A 79 4.46 -1.05 6.65
CA SER A 79 4.05 -1.09 8.06
C SER A 79 2.68 -0.42 8.24
N VAL A 80 1.72 -1.13 8.85
CA VAL A 80 0.33 -0.65 9.03
C VAL A 80 0.28 0.67 9.79
N LYS A 81 1.06 0.81 10.86
CA LYS A 81 1.10 2.05 11.65
C LYS A 81 1.55 3.25 10.81
N LYS A 82 2.63 3.09 10.06
CA LYS A 82 3.14 4.14 9.17
C LYS A 82 2.16 4.40 8.03
N MET A 83 1.52 3.36 7.48
CA MET A 83 0.51 3.49 6.43
C MET A 83 -0.69 4.32 6.90
N LEU A 84 -1.17 4.10 8.11
CA LEU A 84 -2.27 4.89 8.68
C LEU A 84 -1.90 6.36 8.84
N ILE A 85 -0.71 6.64 9.38
CA ILE A 85 -0.22 8.02 9.58
C ILE A 85 -0.05 8.72 8.21
N THR A 86 0.57 8.06 7.22
CA THR A 86 0.75 8.64 5.89
C THR A 86 -0.57 8.86 5.16
N ALA A 87 -1.52 7.94 5.29
CA ALA A 87 -2.86 8.11 4.73
C ALA A 87 -3.59 9.30 5.36
N ALA A 88 -3.54 9.43 6.68
CA ALA A 88 -4.13 10.55 7.41
C ALA A 88 -3.50 11.89 6.99
N LEU A 89 -2.17 11.96 6.88
CA LEU A 89 -1.47 13.16 6.41
C LEU A 89 -1.86 13.56 4.99
N ILE A 90 -1.91 12.60 4.06
CA ILE A 90 -2.32 12.85 2.67
C ILE A 90 -3.78 13.35 2.64
N GLY A 91 -4.68 12.73 3.39
CA GLY A 91 -6.07 13.14 3.46
C GLY A 91 -6.25 14.55 4.02
N VAL A 92 -5.59 14.89 5.12
CA VAL A 92 -5.63 16.22 5.74
C VAL A 92 -5.03 17.27 4.81
N LEU A 93 -3.87 17.02 4.21
CA LEU A 93 -3.23 17.96 3.28
C LEU A 93 -4.10 18.19 2.04
N SER A 94 -4.69 17.13 1.48
CA SER A 94 -5.59 17.24 0.32
C SER A 94 -6.84 18.06 0.64
N GLY A 95 -7.45 17.81 1.80
CA GLY A 95 -8.62 18.55 2.26
C GLY A 95 -8.29 20.03 2.53
N TRP A 96 -7.19 20.31 3.21
CA TRP A 96 -6.76 21.67 3.52
C TRP A 96 -6.41 22.47 2.26
N LEU A 97 -5.56 21.91 1.38
CA LEU A 97 -5.20 22.57 0.12
C LEU A 97 -6.42 22.77 -0.79
N GLY A 98 -7.31 21.77 -0.86
CA GLY A 98 -8.51 21.88 -1.67
C GLY A 98 -9.47 22.96 -1.18
N ALA A 99 -9.62 23.10 0.14
CA ALA A 99 -10.41 24.16 0.75
C ALA A 99 -9.81 25.54 0.48
N VAL A 100 -8.48 25.69 0.64
CA VAL A 100 -7.78 26.95 0.36
C VAL A 100 -7.92 27.35 -1.12
N VAL A 101 -7.68 26.43 -2.05
CA VAL A 101 -7.81 26.71 -3.49
C VAL A 101 -9.24 27.09 -3.86
N SER A 102 -10.23 26.40 -3.31
CA SER A 102 -11.64 26.73 -3.54
C SER A 102 -12.05 28.08 -2.95
N ALA A 103 -11.44 28.50 -1.85
CA ALA A 103 -11.71 29.81 -1.26
C ALA A 103 -11.13 30.97 -2.08
N VAL A 104 -10.01 30.74 -2.78
CA VAL A 104 -9.35 31.77 -3.61
C VAL A 104 -10.06 31.94 -4.97
N ILE A 105 -10.61 30.87 -5.53
CA ILE A 105 -11.23 30.91 -6.85
C ILE A 105 -12.77 30.87 -6.68
N PRO A 106 -13.47 32.00 -6.86
CA PRO A 106 -14.91 32.04 -6.70
C PRO A 106 -15.62 31.23 -7.79
N ARG A 107 -16.72 30.60 -7.43
CA ARG A 107 -17.62 29.77 -8.30
C ARG A 107 -17.14 28.34 -8.60
N ILE A 108 -16.06 27.85 -8.00
CA ILE A 108 -15.68 26.44 -8.18
C ILE A 108 -16.13 25.62 -6.95
N PRO A 109 -16.83 24.51 -7.16
CA PRO A 109 -17.26 23.66 -6.04
C PRO A 109 -16.07 23.01 -5.36
N THR A 110 -16.03 23.03 -4.02
CA THR A 110 -14.89 22.54 -3.20
C THR A 110 -14.64 21.04 -3.36
N GLY A 111 -15.70 20.24 -3.50
CA GLY A 111 -15.61 18.79 -3.61
C GLY A 111 -14.72 18.31 -4.74
N PRO A 112 -14.97 18.67 -5.99
CA PRO A 112 -14.14 18.27 -7.14
C PRO A 112 -12.69 18.72 -7.04
N ILE A 113 -12.41 19.90 -6.46
CA ILE A 113 -11.02 20.38 -6.28
C ILE A 113 -10.27 19.48 -5.30
N ILE A 114 -10.88 19.14 -4.15
CA ILE A 114 -10.25 18.25 -3.18
C ILE A 114 -9.95 16.88 -3.82
N VAL A 115 -10.89 16.34 -4.62
CA VAL A 115 -10.68 15.07 -5.33
C VAL A 115 -9.52 15.16 -6.32
N MET A 116 -9.42 16.26 -7.08
CA MET A 116 -8.31 16.46 -8.03
C MET A 116 -6.96 16.54 -7.31
N ILE A 117 -6.86 17.26 -6.20
CA ILE A 117 -5.63 17.37 -5.41
C ILE A 117 -5.28 16.01 -4.81
N CYS A 118 -6.26 15.29 -4.29
CA CYS A 118 -6.09 13.95 -3.76
C CYS A 118 -5.58 12.98 -4.84
N GLY A 119 -6.16 13.03 -6.04
CA GLY A 119 -5.73 12.27 -7.21
C GLY A 119 -4.30 12.63 -7.65
N PHE A 120 -3.93 13.90 -7.60
CA PHE A 120 -2.57 14.35 -7.87
C PHE A 120 -1.57 13.76 -6.86
N TRP A 121 -1.88 13.78 -5.57
CA TRP A 121 -1.07 13.11 -4.54
C TRP A 121 -0.94 11.61 -4.78
N PHE A 122 -2.01 10.97 -5.23
CA PHE A 122 -1.97 9.55 -5.60
C PHE A 122 -1.01 9.29 -6.76
N LEU A 123 -1.06 10.08 -7.84
CA LEU A 123 -0.15 9.94 -8.98
C LEU A 123 1.31 10.17 -8.56
N LEU A 124 1.59 11.18 -7.74
CA LEU A 124 2.92 11.39 -7.18
C LEU A 124 3.36 10.18 -6.35
N SER A 125 2.48 9.66 -5.49
CA SER A 125 2.76 8.50 -4.65
C SER A 125 3.05 7.24 -5.49
N LEU A 126 2.33 7.05 -6.59
CA LEU A 126 2.52 5.92 -7.50
C LEU A 126 3.87 5.98 -8.21
N VAL A 127 4.33 7.18 -8.60
CA VAL A 127 5.62 7.38 -9.28
C VAL A 127 6.78 7.31 -8.28
N PHE A 128 6.69 8.03 -7.16
CA PHE A 128 7.78 8.22 -6.20
C PHE A 128 7.74 7.27 -5.00
N GLY A 129 6.74 6.40 -4.89
CA GLY A 129 6.60 5.48 -3.75
C GLY A 129 7.87 4.67 -3.50
N THR A 130 8.36 4.71 -2.24
CA THR A 130 9.66 4.14 -1.86
C THR A 130 9.67 2.61 -1.82
N ASP A 131 8.55 1.96 -1.49
CA ASP A 131 8.50 0.51 -1.30
C ASP A 131 7.95 -0.25 -2.51
N THR A 132 6.90 0.26 -3.15
CA THR A 132 6.21 -0.39 -4.28
C THR A 132 6.02 0.51 -5.49
N GLY A 133 6.67 1.68 -5.52
CA GLY A 133 6.58 2.62 -6.63
C GLY A 133 7.05 2.02 -7.97
N MET A 134 6.44 2.47 -9.05
CA MET A 134 6.73 1.95 -10.40
C MET A 134 8.21 2.07 -10.78
N LEU A 135 8.86 3.17 -10.39
CA LEU A 135 10.29 3.38 -10.67
C LEU A 135 11.18 2.33 -10.02
N LYS A 136 10.95 1.99 -8.75
CA LYS A 136 11.73 0.97 -8.05
C LYS A 136 11.51 -0.42 -8.66
N ARG A 137 10.29 -0.73 -9.03
CA ARG A 137 9.93 -2.01 -9.67
C ARG A 137 10.60 -2.17 -11.03
N GLN A 138 10.66 -1.12 -11.83
CA GLN A 138 11.38 -1.09 -13.11
C GLN A 138 12.89 -1.28 -12.92
N VAL A 139 13.50 -0.52 -12.01
CA VAL A 139 14.92 -0.62 -11.69
C VAL A 139 15.29 -2.00 -11.13
N GLN A 140 14.45 -2.57 -10.27
CA GLN A 140 14.67 -3.93 -9.75
C GLN A 140 14.55 -4.98 -10.84
N ARG A 141 13.59 -4.88 -11.76
CA ARG A 141 13.48 -5.80 -12.91
C ARG A 141 14.73 -5.75 -13.79
N LEU A 142 15.23 -4.56 -14.09
CA LEU A 142 16.45 -4.40 -14.88
C LEU A 142 17.69 -5.00 -14.18
N LYS A 143 17.80 -4.81 -12.85
CA LYS A 143 18.89 -5.42 -12.06
C LYS A 143 18.77 -6.96 -11.98
N LEU A 144 17.55 -7.48 -11.83
CA LEU A 144 17.30 -8.91 -11.82
C LEU A 144 17.65 -9.55 -13.16
N ASN A 145 17.22 -8.97 -14.26
CA ASN A 145 17.51 -9.48 -15.61
C ASN A 145 19.03 -9.54 -15.87
N ARG A 146 19.79 -8.54 -15.41
CA ARG A 146 21.27 -8.59 -15.50
C ARG A 146 21.87 -9.70 -14.65
N LYS A 147 21.37 -9.94 -13.43
CA LYS A 147 21.84 -11.04 -12.58
C LYS A 147 21.51 -12.40 -13.18
N ILE A 148 20.31 -12.57 -13.71
CA ILE A 148 19.88 -13.82 -14.37
C ILE A 148 20.74 -14.09 -15.60
N ALA A 149 21.01 -13.09 -16.44
CA ALA A 149 21.87 -13.23 -17.61
C ALA A 149 23.30 -13.66 -17.23
N LEU A 150 23.87 -13.08 -16.17
CA LEU A 150 25.18 -13.47 -15.64
C LEU A 150 25.17 -14.92 -15.09
N GLN A 151 24.13 -15.32 -14.38
CA GLN A 151 24.00 -16.68 -13.87
C GLN A 151 23.84 -17.71 -15.00
N HIS A 152 23.12 -17.39 -16.04
CA HIS A 152 23.01 -18.25 -17.23
C HIS A 152 24.34 -18.38 -17.96
N LEU A 153 25.12 -17.31 -18.09
CA LEU A 153 26.46 -17.34 -18.67
C LEU A 153 27.42 -18.22 -17.84
N LEU A 154 27.44 -18.02 -16.52
CA LEU A 154 28.26 -18.85 -15.61
C LEU A 154 27.88 -20.33 -15.66
N ARG A 155 26.57 -20.62 -15.70
CA ARG A 155 26.10 -22.01 -15.81
C ARG A 155 26.49 -22.64 -17.15
N ALA A 156 26.32 -21.92 -18.27
CA ALA A 156 26.74 -22.39 -19.58
C ALA A 156 28.24 -22.64 -19.66
N MET A 157 29.06 -21.78 -19.06
CA MET A 157 30.52 -21.98 -18.97
C MET A 157 30.86 -23.22 -18.13
N TYR A 158 30.15 -23.43 -17.00
CA TYR A 158 30.37 -24.60 -16.14
C TYR A 158 29.99 -25.89 -16.88
N GLU A 159 28.86 -25.94 -17.56
CA GLU A 159 28.41 -27.08 -18.38
C GLU A 159 29.40 -27.40 -19.52
N LEU A 160 29.98 -26.38 -20.16
CA LEU A 160 31.01 -26.57 -21.19
C LEU A 160 32.33 -27.16 -20.62
N ILE A 161 32.74 -26.70 -19.45
CA ILE A 161 33.97 -27.21 -18.77
C ILE A 161 33.72 -28.64 -18.31
N GLU A 162 32.59 -28.95 -17.73
CA GLU A 162 32.24 -30.28 -17.24
C GLU A 162 32.08 -31.28 -18.40
N GLY A 163 31.44 -30.88 -19.50
CA GLY A 163 31.33 -31.65 -20.73
C GLY A 163 32.70 -31.95 -21.35
N SER A 164 33.61 -30.99 -21.39
CA SER A 164 34.96 -31.19 -21.93
C SER A 164 35.84 -32.06 -21.01
N ALA A 165 35.60 -32.02 -19.71
CA ALA A 165 36.28 -32.90 -18.76
C ALA A 165 35.81 -34.37 -18.86
N GLN A 166 34.51 -34.54 -19.04
CA GLN A 166 33.89 -35.88 -19.25
C GLN A 166 34.37 -36.54 -20.55
N GLU A 167 34.54 -35.80 -21.60
CA GLU A 167 35.03 -36.25 -22.89
C GLU A 167 36.51 -36.70 -22.82
N ARG A 168 37.35 -35.97 -22.09
CA ARG A 168 38.77 -36.39 -21.83
C ARG A 168 38.87 -37.69 -21.05
N VAL A 169 38.06 -37.85 -20.00
CA VAL A 169 38.05 -39.07 -19.18
C VAL A 169 37.59 -40.29 -20.00
N SER A 170 36.64 -40.08 -20.92
CA SER A 170 36.19 -41.14 -21.85
C SER A 170 37.29 -41.53 -22.87
N PHE A 171 38.06 -40.58 -23.39
CA PHE A 171 39.17 -40.83 -24.29
C PHE A 171 40.31 -41.64 -23.61
N ASP A 172 40.68 -41.26 -22.37
CA ASP A 172 41.73 -41.95 -21.60
C ASP A 172 41.33 -43.40 -21.26
N ALA A 173 40.03 -43.66 -21.06
CA ALA A 173 39.52 -45.00 -20.79
C ALA A 173 39.46 -45.91 -22.04
N ILE A 174 39.54 -45.35 -23.26
CA ILE A 174 39.55 -46.14 -24.52
C ILE A 174 41.00 -46.45 -24.96
N VAL A 175 41.96 -45.65 -24.51
CA VAL A 175 43.39 -45.82 -24.90
C VAL A 175 44.19 -46.68 -23.92
N SER A 176 43.63 -46.96 -22.74
CA SER A 176 44.21 -47.93 -21.77
C SER A 176 43.67 -49.32 -21.95
#